data_3160bbaf7ea5cf1e197e322f2153a92c
#
_entry.id   3160bbaf7ea5cf1e197e322f2153a92c
#
_cell.length_a   1.000
_cell.length_b   1.000
_cell.length_c   1.000
_cell.angle_alpha   90.00
_cell.angle_beta   90.00
_cell.angle_gamma   90.00
#
_symmetry.space_group_name_H-M   'P 1'
#
loop_
_entity.id
_entity.type
_entity.pdbx_description
1 polymer ?
#
loop_
_entity_poly.entity_id
_entity_poly.type
_entity_poly.pdbx_seq_one_letter_code
_entity_poly.pdbx_strand_id
1 'polypeptide(L)'
;MELLFFPGQGLPPSPPFARVLARLLHVQDSGMADSAPPVLAPDSDEALMLAYARGDVAAFETLYGRHKGGIYRYFVRSLREPGLADELFQDVWAGVIKSRATYMVDAKFSTWLYRLAHNRLIDHYRRAQVVQFVPLETEDEEGGSDTHLNAEWTASSDPGPEVQVASRQAAAQMRKLVEGLPPAQREAFLLQAEGGLSLDAIAEATGTGRETVKSRLRYAFDKLRAGMKDYL
;
A
#
# COMPACT_ATOMS: atom_id res chain seq x y z
N MET A 1 -7.80 -18.57 26.46
CA MET A 1 -7.18 -18.11 25.20
C MET A 1 -7.29 -16.60 25.21
N GLU A 2 -6.30 -15.96 25.87
CA GLU A 2 -6.29 -14.52 26.11
C GLU A 2 -5.92 -13.82 24.80
N LEU A 3 -6.82 -12.95 24.37
CA LEU A 3 -6.58 -11.98 23.30
C LEU A 3 -5.55 -10.96 23.83
N LEU A 4 -4.33 -11.01 23.31
CA LEU A 4 -3.29 -10.01 23.58
C LEU A 4 -3.73 -8.66 23.01
N PHE A 5 -4.43 -7.91 23.83
CA PHE A 5 -4.69 -6.50 23.63
C PHE A 5 -3.42 -5.73 24.02
N PHE A 6 -2.71 -5.18 23.04
CA PHE A 6 -1.61 -4.25 23.27
C PHE A 6 -2.13 -2.81 23.14
N PRO A 7 -2.41 -2.12 24.28
CA PRO A 7 -2.66 -0.70 24.25
C PRO A 7 -1.32 0.05 24.20
N GLY A 8 -1.15 0.95 23.25
CA GLY A 8 -0.27 2.10 23.42
C GLY A 8 1.18 1.96 23.00
N GLN A 9 1.51 1.30 21.90
CA GLN A 9 2.76 1.58 21.20
C GLN A 9 2.47 2.57 20.07
N GLY A 10 2.97 3.79 20.24
CA GLY A 10 2.89 4.84 19.23
C GLY A 10 3.35 4.29 17.89
N LEU A 11 2.63 4.63 16.83
CA LEU A 11 3.00 4.31 15.44
C LEU A 11 4.48 4.60 15.23
N PRO A 12 5.26 3.64 14.70
CA PRO A 12 6.63 3.93 14.32
C PRO A 12 6.60 5.15 13.39
N PRO A 13 7.57 6.07 13.51
CA PRO A 13 7.63 7.25 12.66
C PRO A 13 7.55 6.77 11.21
N SER A 14 6.56 7.28 10.49
CA SER A 14 6.42 7.04 9.05
C SER A 14 7.78 7.32 8.42
N PRO A 15 8.30 6.45 7.53
CA PRO A 15 9.46 6.84 6.74
C PRO A 15 9.11 8.19 6.12
N PRO A 16 10.05 9.16 6.13
CA PRO A 16 9.74 10.50 5.67
C PRO A 16 9.11 10.39 4.29
N PHE A 17 8.02 11.06 4.08
CA PHE A 17 7.17 11.00 2.89
C PHE A 17 7.96 11.20 1.58
N ALA A 18 9.11 11.89 1.69
CA ALA A 18 10.10 12.07 0.64
C ALA A 18 10.66 10.74 0.09
N ARG A 19 10.82 9.69 0.93
CA ARG A 19 11.26 8.37 0.46
C ARG A 19 10.17 7.65 -0.34
N VAL A 20 8.91 7.87 0.00
CA VAL A 20 7.78 7.33 -0.75
C VAL A 20 7.69 8.02 -2.11
N LEU A 21 7.82 9.35 -2.16
CA LEU A 21 7.86 10.12 -3.41
C LEU A 21 9.09 9.76 -4.27
N ALA A 22 10.28 9.67 -3.70
CA ALA A 22 11.49 9.27 -4.44
C ALA A 22 11.38 7.85 -5.00
N ARG A 23 10.77 6.92 -4.26
CA ARG A 23 10.54 5.54 -4.71
C ARG A 23 9.44 5.45 -5.78
N LEU A 24 8.48 6.36 -5.76
CA LEU A 24 7.38 6.44 -6.72
C LEU A 24 7.79 7.06 -8.06
N LEU A 25 8.89 7.81 -8.10
CA LEU A 25 9.45 8.39 -9.33
C LEU A 25 10.40 7.41 -10.06
N HIS A 26 10.79 6.30 -9.43
CA HIS A 26 11.62 5.23 -10.00
C HIS A 26 10.77 4.00 -10.36
N VAL A 27 9.85 4.13 -11.29
CA VAL A 27 9.28 2.99 -11.99
C VAL A 27 10.27 2.60 -13.09
N GLN A 28 11.27 1.80 -12.74
CA GLN A 28 12.01 1.05 -13.76
C GLN A 28 11.20 -0.17 -14.14
N ASP A 29 10.84 -0.18 -15.41
CA ASP A 29 10.32 -1.33 -16.14
C ASP A 29 11.40 -2.43 -16.13
N SER A 30 11.32 -3.34 -15.19
CA SER A 30 12.17 -4.52 -15.14
C SER A 30 11.49 -5.62 -15.91
N GLY A 31 11.99 -5.78 -17.14
CA GLY A 31 11.59 -6.78 -18.11
C GLY A 31 11.55 -8.20 -17.55
N MET A 32 10.71 -8.98 -18.23
CA MET A 32 10.49 -10.40 -18.11
C MET A 32 11.77 -11.18 -17.78
N ALA A 33 11.74 -11.93 -16.71
CA ALA A 33 12.66 -13.01 -16.45
C ALA A 33 11.88 -14.33 -16.42
N ASP A 34 12.36 -15.19 -17.28
CA ASP A 34 12.00 -16.57 -17.60
C ASP A 34 11.80 -17.48 -16.38
N SER A 35 10.83 -18.38 -16.49
CA SER A 35 10.26 -19.19 -15.43
C SER A 35 11.03 -20.50 -15.21
N ALA A 36 11.85 -20.49 -14.15
CA ALA A 36 12.03 -21.69 -13.31
C ALA A 36 11.19 -21.49 -12.03
N PRO A 37 10.68 -22.54 -11.36
CA PRO A 37 9.99 -22.35 -10.09
C PRO A 37 10.92 -21.61 -9.16
N PRO A 38 10.51 -20.47 -8.54
CA PRO A 38 11.41 -19.65 -7.77
C PRO A 38 11.90 -20.46 -6.58
N VAL A 39 13.21 -20.67 -6.51
CA VAL A 39 13.84 -21.11 -5.26
C VAL A 39 13.59 -19.99 -4.27
N LEU A 40 12.59 -20.20 -3.39
CA LEU A 40 12.21 -19.20 -2.39
C LEU A 40 13.42 -18.94 -1.49
N ALA A 41 13.85 -17.69 -1.40
CA ALA A 41 14.85 -17.32 -0.40
C ALA A 41 14.31 -17.71 1.00
N PRO A 42 15.13 -18.29 1.87
CA PRO A 42 14.68 -18.78 3.19
C PRO A 42 13.96 -17.72 4.04
N ASP A 43 14.26 -16.45 3.83
CA ASP A 43 13.72 -15.31 4.55
C ASP A 43 12.69 -14.52 3.70
N SER A 44 12.22 -15.09 2.59
CA SER A 44 11.13 -14.48 1.81
C SER A 44 9.80 -14.59 2.56
N ASP A 45 8.89 -13.65 2.31
CA ASP A 45 7.57 -13.65 2.96
C ASP A 45 6.76 -14.92 2.62
N GLU A 46 6.93 -15.45 1.40
CA GLU A 46 6.31 -16.71 0.96
C GLU A 46 6.88 -17.89 1.76
N ALA A 47 8.20 -17.94 1.95
CA ALA A 47 8.83 -19.00 2.75
C ALA A 47 8.41 -18.94 4.22
N LEU A 48 8.31 -17.74 4.80
CA LEU A 48 7.80 -17.52 6.15
C LEU A 48 6.34 -17.96 6.28
N MET A 49 5.49 -17.65 5.30
CA MET A 49 4.09 -18.09 5.34
C MET A 49 3.96 -19.61 5.23
N LEU A 50 4.77 -20.28 4.42
CA LEU A 50 4.83 -21.73 4.37
C LEU A 50 5.37 -22.34 5.67
N ALA A 51 6.35 -21.70 6.33
CA ALA A 51 6.83 -22.13 7.66
C ALA A 51 5.73 -22.00 8.71
N TYR A 52 4.99 -20.88 8.70
CA TYR A 52 3.83 -20.70 9.57
C TYR A 52 2.73 -21.75 9.32
N ALA A 53 2.48 -22.12 8.06
CA ALA A 53 1.53 -23.20 7.74
C ALA A 53 1.94 -24.54 8.38
N ARG A 54 3.24 -24.81 8.55
CA ARG A 54 3.79 -25.98 9.23
C ARG A 54 3.85 -25.85 10.76
N GLY A 55 3.42 -24.72 11.32
CA GLY A 55 3.34 -24.49 12.76
C GLY A 55 4.43 -23.58 13.36
N ASP A 56 5.31 -23.00 12.55
CA ASP A 56 6.32 -22.06 13.01
C ASP A 56 5.68 -20.68 13.32
N VAL A 57 5.44 -20.42 14.60
CA VAL A 57 4.84 -19.17 15.08
C VAL A 57 5.80 -17.98 14.89
N ALA A 58 7.11 -18.18 15.02
CA ALA A 58 8.09 -17.11 14.86
C ALA A 58 8.11 -16.57 13.42
N ALA A 59 7.85 -17.44 12.43
CA ALA A 59 7.68 -17.03 11.04
C ALA A 59 6.46 -16.08 10.88
N PHE A 60 5.34 -16.35 11.58
CA PHE A 60 4.20 -15.44 11.58
C PHE A 60 4.51 -14.10 12.26
N GLU A 61 5.20 -14.09 13.38
CA GLU A 61 5.61 -12.88 14.08
C GLU A 61 6.47 -11.98 13.16
N THR A 62 7.36 -12.61 12.39
CA THR A 62 8.21 -11.91 11.41
C THR A 62 7.36 -11.29 10.30
N LEU A 63 6.43 -12.04 9.69
CA LEU A 63 5.50 -11.54 8.67
C LEU A 63 4.64 -10.40 9.21
N TYR A 64 4.06 -10.59 10.39
CA TYR A 64 3.27 -9.57 11.06
C TYR A 64 4.09 -8.30 11.29
N GLY A 65 5.30 -8.43 11.81
CA GLY A 65 6.22 -7.32 12.04
C GLY A 65 6.53 -6.51 10.78
N ARG A 66 6.74 -7.19 9.64
CA ARG A 66 7.04 -6.57 8.34
C ARG A 66 5.85 -5.81 7.76
N HIS A 67 4.66 -6.37 7.86
CA HIS A 67 3.50 -5.89 7.09
C HIS A 67 2.46 -5.11 7.89
N LYS A 68 2.42 -5.26 9.24
CA LYS A 68 1.40 -4.61 10.09
C LYS A 68 1.27 -3.10 9.84
N GLY A 69 2.42 -2.42 9.73
CA GLY A 69 2.42 -0.96 9.54
C GLY A 69 1.86 -0.53 8.18
N GLY A 70 2.17 -1.25 7.10
CA GLY A 70 1.65 -0.97 5.77
C GLY A 70 0.14 -1.19 5.69
N ILE A 71 -0.35 -2.34 6.15
CA ILE A 71 -1.78 -2.69 6.17
C ILE A 71 -2.58 -1.70 7.04
N TYR A 72 -2.05 -1.34 8.21
CA TYR A 72 -2.73 -0.37 9.08
C TYR A 72 -2.87 1.00 8.43
N ARG A 73 -1.77 1.53 7.84
CA ARG A 73 -1.80 2.81 7.14
C ARG A 73 -2.69 2.78 5.89
N TYR A 74 -2.74 1.65 5.18
CA TYR A 74 -3.66 1.47 4.06
C TYR A 74 -5.11 1.69 4.50
N PHE A 75 -5.56 1.08 5.60
CA PHE A 75 -6.92 1.26 6.10
C PHE A 75 -7.17 2.67 6.65
N VAL A 76 -6.28 3.20 7.50
CA VAL A 76 -6.42 4.56 8.06
C VAL A 76 -6.55 5.63 6.96
N ARG A 77 -5.86 5.44 5.83
CA ARG A 77 -5.92 6.39 4.71
C ARG A 77 -7.05 6.12 3.73
N SER A 78 -7.58 4.91 3.70
CA SER A 78 -8.74 4.55 2.89
C SER A 78 -10.05 4.96 3.54
N LEU A 79 -10.11 4.93 4.87
CA LEU A 79 -11.31 5.13 5.66
C LEU A 79 -11.30 6.49 6.35
N ARG A 80 -12.50 7.01 6.66
CA ARG A 80 -12.66 8.26 7.42
C ARG A 80 -12.76 8.02 8.93
N GLU A 81 -13.10 6.80 9.33
CA GLU A 81 -13.34 6.42 10.72
C GLU A 81 -12.19 5.56 11.25
N PRO A 82 -11.44 6.05 12.27
CA PRO A 82 -10.29 5.29 12.80
C PRO A 82 -10.66 3.93 13.40
N GLY A 83 -11.78 3.83 14.13
CA GLY A 83 -12.22 2.57 14.74
C GLY A 83 -12.50 1.46 13.73
N LEU A 84 -12.98 1.83 12.55
CA LEU A 84 -13.19 0.90 11.46
C LEU A 84 -11.87 0.39 10.85
N ALA A 85 -10.84 1.23 10.83
CA ALA A 85 -9.51 0.81 10.37
C ALA A 85 -8.95 -0.30 11.27
N ASP A 86 -9.15 -0.20 12.59
CA ASP A 86 -8.73 -1.22 13.56
C ASP A 86 -9.49 -2.55 13.33
N GLU A 87 -10.80 -2.49 13.09
CA GLU A 87 -11.62 -3.68 12.81
C GLU A 87 -11.15 -4.39 11.54
N LEU A 88 -11.04 -3.67 10.43
CA LEU A 88 -10.62 -4.26 9.16
C LEU A 88 -9.17 -4.76 9.19
N PHE A 89 -8.30 -4.09 9.94
CA PHE A 89 -6.94 -4.56 10.18
C PHE A 89 -6.92 -5.90 10.90
N GLN A 90 -7.71 -6.05 11.96
CA GLN A 90 -7.84 -7.33 12.69
C GLN A 90 -8.43 -8.41 11.79
N ASP A 91 -9.43 -8.10 10.99
CA ASP A 91 -10.06 -9.03 10.05
C ASP A 91 -9.08 -9.58 9.01
N VAL A 92 -8.15 -8.75 8.50
CA VAL A 92 -7.11 -9.20 7.57
C VAL A 92 -6.20 -10.22 8.23
N TRP A 93 -5.70 -9.93 9.44
CA TRP A 93 -4.79 -10.84 10.14
C TRP A 93 -5.49 -12.12 10.60
N ALA A 94 -6.75 -12.03 11.03
CA ALA A 94 -7.58 -13.21 11.27
C ALA A 94 -7.74 -14.04 9.98
N GLY A 95 -7.90 -13.39 8.84
CA GLY A 95 -7.92 -14.03 7.52
C GLY A 95 -6.60 -14.75 7.20
N VAL A 96 -5.45 -14.13 7.44
CA VAL A 96 -4.11 -14.75 7.28
C VAL A 96 -4.00 -16.02 8.14
N ILE A 97 -4.36 -15.92 9.42
CA ILE A 97 -4.32 -17.06 10.36
C ILE A 97 -5.22 -18.20 9.87
N LYS A 98 -6.44 -17.88 9.44
CA LYS A 98 -7.42 -18.86 8.97
C LYS A 98 -6.98 -19.54 7.67
N SER A 99 -6.35 -18.80 6.78
CA SER A 99 -5.92 -19.30 5.45
C SER A 99 -4.57 -20.02 5.46
N ARG A 100 -3.89 -20.11 6.61
CA ARG A 100 -2.52 -20.66 6.69
C ARG A 100 -2.38 -22.07 6.09
N ALA A 101 -3.36 -22.92 6.30
CA ALA A 101 -3.33 -24.32 5.85
C ALA A 101 -3.62 -24.48 4.34
N THR A 102 -4.23 -23.48 3.72
CA THR A 102 -4.62 -23.47 2.30
C THR A 102 -3.80 -22.50 1.46
N TYR A 103 -2.81 -21.84 2.07
CA TYR A 103 -1.96 -20.90 1.36
C TYR A 103 -1.10 -21.61 0.32
N MET A 104 -1.12 -21.11 -0.89
CA MET A 104 -0.28 -21.57 -2.02
C MET A 104 0.49 -20.36 -2.56
N VAL A 105 1.70 -20.63 -3.07
CA VAL A 105 2.58 -19.58 -3.61
C VAL A 105 2.25 -19.39 -5.08
N ASP A 106 1.14 -18.70 -5.37
CA ASP A 106 0.72 -18.37 -6.75
C ASP A 106 1.18 -16.97 -7.14
N ALA A 107 1.38 -16.09 -6.12
CA ALA A 107 1.80 -14.70 -6.28
C ALA A 107 2.69 -14.30 -5.10
N LYS A 108 3.25 -13.08 -5.14
CA LYS A 108 3.97 -12.54 -3.98
C LYS A 108 3.04 -12.46 -2.77
N PHE A 109 3.57 -12.79 -1.59
CA PHE A 109 2.81 -12.72 -0.34
C PHE A 109 2.17 -11.33 -0.13
N SER A 110 2.90 -10.26 -0.43
CA SER A 110 2.37 -8.89 -0.36
C SER A 110 1.15 -8.70 -1.27
N THR A 111 1.15 -9.20 -2.50
CA THR A 111 0.01 -9.13 -3.41
C THR A 111 -1.21 -9.84 -2.83
N TRP A 112 -1.02 -11.06 -2.34
CA TRP A 112 -2.07 -11.84 -1.69
C TRP A 112 -2.61 -11.15 -0.43
N LEU A 113 -1.73 -10.62 0.43
CA LEU A 113 -2.11 -9.91 1.66
C LEU A 113 -2.93 -8.65 1.37
N TYR A 114 -2.50 -7.84 0.40
CA TYR A 114 -3.23 -6.63 0.02
C TYR A 114 -4.53 -6.94 -0.75
N ARG A 115 -4.63 -8.08 -1.44
CA ARG A 115 -5.90 -8.58 -1.98
C ARG A 115 -6.88 -8.92 -0.85
N LEU A 116 -6.43 -9.51 0.25
CA LEU A 116 -7.28 -9.71 1.44
C LEU A 116 -7.75 -8.35 2.00
N ALA A 117 -6.84 -7.38 2.12
CA ALA A 117 -7.17 -6.04 2.63
C ALA A 117 -8.16 -5.32 1.71
N HIS A 118 -7.96 -5.35 0.39
CA HIS A 118 -8.89 -4.83 -0.60
C HIS A 118 -10.29 -5.44 -0.45
N ASN A 119 -10.37 -6.77 -0.40
CA ASN A 119 -11.65 -7.47 -0.28
C ASN A 119 -12.41 -7.03 1.00
N ARG A 120 -11.72 -6.89 2.15
CA ARG A 120 -12.34 -6.38 3.38
C ARG A 120 -12.85 -4.96 3.23
N LEU A 121 -12.08 -4.10 2.58
CA LEU A 121 -12.47 -2.71 2.32
C LEU A 121 -13.70 -2.62 1.41
N ILE A 122 -13.73 -3.39 0.32
CA ILE A 122 -14.87 -3.43 -0.61
C ILE A 122 -16.11 -4.02 0.05
N ASP A 123 -15.96 -5.10 0.82
CA ASP A 123 -17.08 -5.69 1.55
C ASP A 123 -17.68 -4.71 2.57
N HIS A 124 -16.85 -3.92 3.23
CA HIS A 124 -17.32 -2.84 4.09
C HIS A 124 -18.12 -1.81 3.31
N TYR A 125 -17.58 -1.28 2.20
CA TYR A 125 -18.28 -0.29 1.38
C TYR A 125 -19.61 -0.82 0.83
N ARG A 126 -19.68 -2.08 0.40
CA ARG A 126 -20.91 -2.71 -0.06
C ARG A 126 -21.96 -2.80 1.05
N ARG A 127 -21.58 -3.18 2.27
CA ARG A 127 -22.50 -3.26 3.43
C ARG A 127 -23.00 -1.88 3.85
N ALA A 128 -22.14 -0.88 3.83
CA ALA A 128 -22.48 0.48 4.21
C ALA A 128 -23.32 1.21 3.15
N GLN A 129 -23.59 0.62 1.97
CA GLN A 129 -24.26 1.23 0.81
C GLN A 129 -23.66 2.61 0.40
N VAL A 130 -22.44 2.88 0.83
CA VAL A 130 -21.83 4.22 0.78
C VAL A 130 -21.17 4.52 -0.56
N VAL A 131 -20.81 3.49 -1.34
CA VAL A 131 -20.17 3.70 -2.66
C VAL A 131 -20.63 2.65 -3.65
N GLN A 132 -21.32 3.08 -4.70
CA GLN A 132 -21.24 2.38 -5.96
C GLN A 132 -19.80 2.54 -6.45
N PHE A 133 -19.00 1.48 -6.38
CA PHE A 133 -17.76 1.36 -7.14
C PHE A 133 -18.15 1.21 -8.61
N VAL A 134 -18.54 2.30 -9.22
CA VAL A 134 -18.69 2.37 -10.66
C VAL A 134 -17.24 2.36 -11.21
N PRO A 135 -16.87 1.42 -12.07
CA PRO A 135 -15.66 1.57 -12.87
C PRO A 135 -15.86 2.86 -13.65
N LEU A 136 -15.05 3.87 -13.36
CA LEU A 136 -15.03 5.07 -14.18
C LEU A 136 -14.35 4.63 -15.49
N GLU A 137 -15.13 4.29 -16.49
CA GLU A 137 -14.68 4.25 -17.87
C GLU A 137 -14.36 5.71 -18.22
N THR A 138 -13.09 6.07 -18.06
CA THR A 138 -12.60 7.36 -18.52
C THR A 138 -12.28 7.21 -19.98
N GLU A 139 -13.00 7.96 -20.81
CA GLU A 139 -12.65 8.23 -22.19
C GLU A 139 -11.18 8.69 -22.26
N ASP A 140 -10.45 8.07 -23.17
CA ASP A 140 -9.02 8.33 -23.41
C ASP A 140 -8.85 9.75 -23.97
N GLU A 141 -8.37 10.70 -23.16
CA GLU A 141 -7.69 11.86 -23.68
C GLU A 141 -6.19 11.60 -23.72
N GLU A 142 -5.69 11.42 -24.92
CA GLU A 142 -4.26 11.38 -25.23
C GLU A 142 -3.59 12.70 -24.86
N GLY A 143 -2.64 12.64 -23.96
CA GLY A 143 -1.80 13.76 -23.60
C GLY A 143 -0.53 13.29 -22.90
N GLY A 144 0.44 12.85 -23.68
CA GLY A 144 1.75 12.45 -23.17
C GLY A 144 2.58 13.66 -22.76
N SER A 145 3.27 13.53 -21.65
CA SER A 145 4.55 14.19 -21.42
C SER A 145 5.31 13.38 -20.39
N ASP A 146 6.27 12.61 -20.89
CA ASP A 146 7.35 12.05 -20.08
C ASP A 146 8.26 13.20 -19.66
N THR A 147 8.14 13.62 -18.41
CA THR A 147 9.12 14.52 -17.82
C THR A 147 9.77 13.81 -16.65
N HIS A 148 10.96 13.31 -16.90
CA HIS A 148 11.88 12.81 -15.89
C HIS A 148 12.31 13.95 -14.97
N LEU A 149 11.98 13.88 -13.71
CA LEU A 149 12.56 14.74 -12.68
C LEU A 149 13.37 13.88 -11.71
N ASN A 150 14.68 13.83 -11.96
CA ASN A 150 15.67 13.36 -11.01
C ASN A 150 15.88 14.44 -9.95
N ALA A 151 15.46 14.21 -8.74
CA ALA A 151 15.90 14.95 -7.58
C ALA A 151 16.56 13.97 -6.60
N GLU A 152 17.89 13.98 -6.58
CA GLU A 152 18.70 13.33 -5.56
C GLU A 152 18.55 14.11 -4.25
N TRP A 153 17.86 13.53 -3.29
CA TRP A 153 17.88 14.03 -1.93
C TRP A 153 18.79 13.16 -1.08
N THR A 154 19.95 13.68 -0.76
CA THR A 154 20.85 13.12 0.25
C THR A 154 20.28 13.39 1.63
N ALA A 155 20.00 12.33 2.39
CA ALA A 155 19.58 12.45 3.78
C ALA A 155 20.76 12.95 4.63
N SER A 156 20.71 14.23 5.01
CA SER A 156 21.60 14.83 6.00
C SER A 156 21.09 14.53 7.40
N SER A 157 22.00 14.24 8.31
CA SER A 157 21.77 13.95 9.71
C SER A 157 21.08 15.13 10.42
N ASP A 158 20.06 14.79 11.22
CA ASP A 158 19.31 15.62 12.16
C ASP A 158 18.85 16.98 11.62
N PRO A 159 17.65 17.06 11.04
CA PRO A 159 17.11 18.30 10.50
C PRO A 159 16.72 19.24 11.63
N GLY A 160 17.25 20.45 11.61
CA GLY A 160 16.91 21.51 12.56
C GLY A 160 15.38 21.74 12.66
N PRO A 161 14.91 22.45 13.72
CA PRO A 161 13.49 22.59 14.03
C PRO A 161 12.64 23.20 12.89
N GLU A 162 13.21 24.07 12.08
CA GLU A 162 12.52 24.65 10.91
C GLU A 162 12.25 23.62 9.81
N VAL A 163 13.22 22.75 9.54
CA VAL A 163 13.07 21.66 8.57
C VAL A 163 12.07 20.61 9.06
N GLN A 164 12.00 20.39 10.38
CA GLN A 164 10.99 19.51 10.98
C GLN A 164 9.58 20.08 10.82
N VAL A 165 9.39 21.40 11.01
CA VAL A 165 8.09 22.06 10.83
C VAL A 165 7.67 22.00 9.36
N ALA A 166 8.54 22.37 8.42
CA ALA A 166 8.27 22.28 6.98
C ALA A 166 7.91 20.86 6.56
N SER A 167 8.65 19.86 7.05
CA SER A 167 8.38 18.44 6.78
C SER A 167 7.01 17.99 7.32
N ARG A 168 6.60 18.46 8.50
CA ARG A 168 5.28 18.17 9.08
C ARG A 168 4.15 18.81 8.28
N GLN A 169 4.34 20.04 7.81
CA GLN A 169 3.36 20.74 6.97
C GLN A 169 3.20 20.03 5.62
N ALA A 170 4.31 19.68 4.96
CA ALA A 170 4.28 18.92 3.72
C ALA A 170 3.59 17.55 3.90
N ALA A 171 3.86 16.85 4.99
CA ALA A 171 3.20 15.58 5.30
C ALA A 171 1.69 15.74 5.56
N ALA A 172 1.28 16.82 6.23
CA ALA A 172 -0.13 17.11 6.47
C ALA A 172 -0.86 17.46 5.16
N GLN A 173 -0.23 18.29 4.31
CA GLN A 173 -0.76 18.63 2.99
C GLN A 173 -0.92 17.39 2.10
N MET A 174 0.10 16.54 2.03
CA MET A 174 0.02 15.30 1.25
C MET A 174 -1.13 14.40 1.74
N ARG A 175 -1.31 14.27 3.05
CA ARG A 175 -2.43 13.49 3.61
C ARG A 175 -3.77 14.03 3.12
N LYS A 176 -3.97 15.35 3.21
CA LYS A 176 -5.17 16.03 2.73
C LYS A 176 -5.40 15.79 1.23
N LEU A 177 -4.34 15.84 0.42
CA LEU A 177 -4.43 15.57 -1.01
C LEU A 177 -4.82 14.12 -1.31
N VAL A 178 -4.23 13.15 -0.60
CA VAL A 178 -4.60 11.73 -0.73
C VAL A 178 -6.05 11.51 -0.34
N GLU A 179 -6.52 12.12 0.75
CA GLU A 179 -7.94 12.06 1.17
C GLU A 179 -8.88 12.68 0.14
N GLY A 180 -8.42 13.67 -0.63
CA GLY A 180 -9.14 14.32 -1.71
C GLY A 180 -9.14 13.58 -3.05
N LEU A 181 -8.41 12.48 -3.19
CA LEU A 181 -8.45 11.66 -4.40
C LEU A 181 -9.78 10.90 -4.51
N PRO A 182 -10.29 10.67 -5.74
CA PRO A 182 -11.36 9.72 -5.96
C PRO A 182 -11.01 8.34 -5.41
N PRO A 183 -12.00 7.57 -4.88
CA PRO A 183 -11.72 6.31 -4.17
C PRO A 183 -10.83 5.34 -4.94
N ALA A 184 -11.09 5.10 -6.22
CA ALA A 184 -10.30 4.18 -7.03
C ALA A 184 -8.87 4.66 -7.31
N GLN A 185 -8.66 5.98 -7.46
CA GLN A 185 -7.32 6.57 -7.61
C GLN A 185 -6.56 6.51 -6.29
N ARG A 186 -7.23 6.82 -5.17
CA ARG A 186 -6.67 6.73 -3.82
C ARG A 186 -6.21 5.32 -3.53
N GLU A 187 -7.05 4.34 -3.81
CA GLU A 187 -6.74 2.94 -3.56
C GLU A 187 -5.53 2.46 -4.37
N ALA A 188 -5.50 2.71 -5.69
CA ALA A 188 -4.35 2.34 -6.51
C ALA A 188 -3.06 2.99 -5.99
N PHE A 189 -3.12 4.27 -5.60
CA PHE A 189 -1.99 4.97 -4.98
C PHE A 189 -1.55 4.33 -3.66
N LEU A 190 -2.48 4.00 -2.76
CA LEU A 190 -2.16 3.41 -1.46
C LEU A 190 -1.59 2.00 -1.59
N LEU A 191 -2.10 1.18 -2.50
CA LEU A 191 -1.57 -0.15 -2.78
C LEU A 191 -0.11 -0.07 -3.27
N GLN A 192 0.22 0.92 -4.09
CA GLN A 192 1.60 1.16 -4.50
C GLN A 192 2.46 1.74 -3.36
N ALA A 193 1.96 2.76 -2.67
CA ALA A 193 2.73 3.51 -1.67
C ALA A 193 2.97 2.71 -0.37
N GLU A 194 1.96 2.02 0.14
CA GLU A 194 2.02 1.27 1.39
C GLU A 194 2.37 -0.21 1.18
N GLY A 195 1.90 -0.79 0.07
CA GLY A 195 2.12 -2.19 -0.26
C GLY A 195 3.38 -2.43 -1.11
N GLY A 196 3.90 -1.41 -1.75
CA GLY A 196 5.00 -1.56 -2.70
C GLY A 196 4.62 -2.41 -3.92
N LEU A 197 3.31 -2.49 -4.26
CA LEU A 197 2.82 -3.34 -5.32
C LEU A 197 3.18 -2.75 -6.70
N SER A 198 3.53 -3.63 -7.64
CA SER A 198 3.67 -3.28 -9.05
C SER A 198 2.29 -3.05 -9.70
N LEU A 199 2.26 -2.49 -10.92
CA LEU A 199 1.02 -2.30 -11.67
C LEU A 199 0.24 -3.61 -11.83
N ASP A 200 0.94 -4.70 -12.16
CA ASP A 200 0.34 -6.02 -12.35
C ASP A 200 -0.20 -6.59 -11.04
N ALA A 201 0.56 -6.42 -9.94
CA ALA A 201 0.12 -6.85 -8.61
C ALA A 201 -1.10 -6.05 -8.12
N ILE A 202 -1.20 -4.74 -8.42
CA ILE A 202 -2.38 -3.93 -8.10
C ILE A 202 -3.57 -4.39 -8.95
N ALA A 203 -3.36 -4.65 -10.25
CA ALA A 203 -4.39 -5.15 -11.15
C ALA A 203 -4.96 -6.49 -10.65
N GLU A 204 -4.08 -7.42 -10.26
CA GLU A 204 -4.46 -8.70 -9.66
C GLU A 204 -5.21 -8.51 -8.32
N ALA A 205 -4.69 -7.69 -7.42
CA ALA A 205 -5.28 -7.48 -6.10
C ALA A 205 -6.68 -6.85 -6.17
N THR A 206 -6.90 -5.95 -7.14
CA THR A 206 -8.17 -5.20 -7.28
C THR A 206 -9.13 -5.80 -8.32
N GLY A 207 -8.71 -6.83 -9.05
CA GLY A 207 -9.51 -7.44 -10.12
C GLY A 207 -9.78 -6.50 -11.30
N THR A 208 -8.87 -5.55 -11.57
CA THR A 208 -8.99 -4.57 -12.67
C THR A 208 -7.91 -4.78 -13.73
N GLY A 209 -8.07 -4.16 -14.90
CA GLY A 209 -7.05 -4.22 -15.95
C GLY A 209 -5.80 -3.39 -15.61
N ARG A 210 -4.61 -3.82 -16.08
CA ARG A 210 -3.34 -3.11 -15.89
C ARG A 210 -3.37 -1.67 -16.40
N GLU A 211 -3.96 -1.43 -17.57
CA GLU A 211 -4.09 -0.08 -18.13
C GLU A 211 -5.01 0.82 -17.29
N THR A 212 -6.07 0.26 -16.72
CA THR A 212 -6.92 0.98 -15.76
C THR A 212 -6.13 1.39 -14.51
N VAL A 213 -5.31 0.50 -13.96
CA VAL A 213 -4.43 0.82 -12.82
C VAL A 213 -3.44 1.92 -13.20
N LYS A 214 -2.80 1.81 -14.37
CA LYS A 214 -1.85 2.80 -14.89
C LYS A 214 -2.51 4.19 -15.00
N SER A 215 -3.71 4.26 -15.57
CA SER A 215 -4.46 5.51 -15.70
C SER A 215 -4.82 6.09 -14.32
N ARG A 216 -5.34 5.26 -13.39
CA ARG A 216 -5.67 5.68 -12.02
C ARG A 216 -4.46 6.26 -11.30
N LEU A 217 -3.30 5.62 -11.40
CA LEU A 217 -2.05 6.08 -10.80
C LEU A 217 -1.59 7.38 -11.44
N ARG A 218 -1.61 7.49 -12.78
CA ARG A 218 -1.25 8.73 -13.49
C ARG A 218 -2.06 9.90 -12.95
N TYR A 219 -3.40 9.78 -12.92
CA TYR A 219 -4.25 10.86 -12.42
C TYR A 219 -4.04 11.17 -10.93
N ALA A 220 -3.80 10.14 -10.11
CA ALA A 220 -3.47 10.34 -8.71
C ALA A 220 -2.18 11.15 -8.56
N PHE A 221 -1.11 10.77 -9.26
CA PHE A 221 0.17 11.47 -9.21
C PHE A 221 0.09 12.90 -9.72
N ASP A 222 -0.62 13.15 -10.81
CA ASP A 222 -0.79 14.48 -11.36
C ASP A 222 -1.48 15.41 -10.36
N LYS A 223 -2.55 14.94 -9.70
CA LYS A 223 -3.22 15.70 -8.63
C LYS A 223 -2.32 15.94 -7.42
N LEU A 224 -1.60 14.91 -6.97
CA LEU A 224 -0.70 15.03 -5.83
C LEU A 224 0.46 15.99 -6.15
N ARG A 225 1.08 15.89 -7.32
CA ARG A 225 2.14 16.78 -7.77
C ARG A 225 1.67 18.23 -7.84
N ALA A 226 0.50 18.47 -8.44
CA ALA A 226 -0.07 19.81 -8.53
C ALA A 226 -0.34 20.41 -7.15
N GLY A 227 -0.87 19.63 -6.21
CA GLY A 227 -1.17 20.11 -4.85
C GLY A 227 0.03 20.23 -3.91
N MET A 228 1.17 19.64 -4.28
CA MET A 228 2.43 19.71 -3.53
C MET A 228 3.41 20.73 -4.08
N LYS A 229 3.07 21.47 -5.16
CA LYS A 229 3.99 22.36 -5.88
C LYS A 229 4.69 23.39 -4.97
N ASP A 230 3.99 23.88 -3.95
CA ASP A 230 4.52 24.88 -3.01
C ASP A 230 5.37 24.26 -1.87
N TYR A 231 5.51 22.93 -1.84
CA TYR A 231 6.23 22.18 -0.81
C TYR A 231 7.44 21.40 -1.40
N LEU A 232 7.65 21.46 -2.72
CA LEU A 232 8.75 20.84 -3.46
C LEU A 232 9.78 21.89 -3.85
#